data_f7145168b6d18e02d33be7014feaa05d
#
_entry.id   f7145168b6d18e02d33be7014feaa05d
#
_cell.length_a   1.000
_cell.length_b   1.000
_cell.length_c   1.000
_cell.angle_alpha   90.00
_cell.angle_beta   90.00
_cell.angle_gamma   90.00
#
_symmetry.space_group_name_H-M   'P 1'
#
loop_
_entity.id
_entity.type
_entity.pdbx_description
1 polymer ?
#
loop_
_entity_poly.entity_id
_entity_poly.type
_entity_poly.pdbx_seq_one_letter_code
_entity_poly.pdbx_strand_id
1 'polypeptide(L)'
;MKLKIYLLLTALCFQVTCLASTDNEEKTTNRISWEGAISGDAWRTEFSYHYMLSPYYGFGGSIGRIQGLEDFTGGDGWLVDEDSQRPSHLYLSPSIHLDLPSIVKIGKIGIGLYAEPGLMLTIPYERINFEDHSMPYPKHEDRHMSSHGGNWAFFNVKAGLNIHVHKNLCFTVGYNFSTFDINTTRRTMKYNNKSIEPLLPKKENLHEITVSLVGYF
;
A
#
# COMPACT_ATOMS: atom_id res chain seq x y z
N MET A 1 6.47 24.60 -15.76
CA MET A 1 5.86 23.27 -15.80
C MET A 1 4.91 23.00 -14.63
N LYS A 2 5.25 23.32 -13.38
CA LYS A 2 4.41 23.08 -12.18
C LYS A 2 3.02 23.76 -12.25
N LEU A 3 2.91 25.01 -12.71
CA LEU A 3 1.63 25.73 -12.78
C LEU A 3 0.61 25.10 -13.74
N LYS A 4 1.07 24.51 -14.84
CA LYS A 4 0.19 23.82 -15.82
C LYS A 4 -0.42 22.53 -15.24
N ILE A 5 0.29 21.84 -14.36
CA ILE A 5 -0.20 20.60 -13.69
C ILE A 5 -1.28 20.96 -12.67
N TYR A 6 -1.10 22.05 -11.90
CA TYR A 6 -2.14 22.51 -10.95
C TYR A 6 -3.41 22.96 -11.68
N LEU A 7 -3.28 23.69 -12.80
CA LEU A 7 -4.44 24.09 -13.62
C LEU A 7 -5.17 22.89 -14.25
N LEU A 8 -4.43 21.85 -14.64
CA LEU A 8 -5.04 20.63 -15.20
C LEU A 8 -5.78 19.84 -14.10
N LEU A 9 -5.19 19.71 -12.91
CA LEU A 9 -5.82 19.06 -11.74
C LEU A 9 -7.07 19.81 -11.27
N THR A 10 -7.02 21.14 -11.18
CA THR A 10 -8.20 21.94 -10.79
C THR A 10 -9.29 21.90 -11.86
N ALA A 11 -8.95 21.91 -13.16
CA ALA A 11 -9.92 21.76 -14.23
C ALA A 11 -10.56 20.37 -14.25
N LEU A 12 -9.79 19.31 -13.95
CA LEU A 12 -10.30 17.94 -13.84
C LEU A 12 -11.27 17.81 -12.64
N CYS A 13 -10.92 18.36 -11.48
CA CYS A 13 -11.80 18.40 -10.30
C CYS A 13 -13.08 19.18 -10.57
N PHE A 14 -13.01 20.29 -11.32
CA PHE A 14 -14.19 21.10 -11.65
C PHE A 14 -15.13 20.40 -12.65
N GLN A 15 -14.59 19.65 -13.61
CA GLN A 15 -15.39 18.85 -14.54
C GLN A 15 -16.10 17.68 -13.86
N VAL A 16 -15.45 17.02 -12.89
CA VAL A 16 -16.05 15.94 -12.10
C VAL A 16 -17.23 16.46 -11.26
N THR A 17 -17.12 17.66 -10.68
CA THR A 17 -18.23 18.27 -9.92
C THR A 17 -19.42 18.71 -10.80
N CYS A 18 -19.18 19.13 -12.05
CA CYS A 18 -20.27 19.50 -12.97
C CYS A 18 -21.02 18.27 -13.52
N LEU A 19 -20.36 17.13 -13.70
CA LEU A 19 -20.99 15.88 -14.12
C LEU A 19 -21.84 15.22 -13.02
N ALA A 20 -21.52 15.50 -11.75
CA ALA A 20 -22.20 14.94 -10.58
C ALA A 20 -23.62 15.48 -10.35
N SER A 21 -24.07 16.51 -11.09
CA SER A 21 -25.34 17.20 -10.78
C SER A 21 -26.56 16.62 -11.49
N THR A 22 -26.46 15.54 -12.28
CA THR A 22 -27.54 15.13 -13.20
C THR A 22 -28.22 13.80 -12.89
N ASP A 23 -27.74 12.99 -11.93
CA ASP A 23 -28.41 11.72 -11.63
C ASP A 23 -28.95 11.69 -10.18
N ASN A 24 -30.28 11.50 -10.04
CA ASN A 24 -30.99 11.20 -8.80
C ASN A 24 -30.74 9.73 -8.38
N GLU A 25 -29.47 9.29 -8.28
CA GLU A 25 -29.14 8.01 -7.68
C GLU A 25 -29.16 8.12 -6.13
N GLU A 26 -29.74 7.10 -5.48
CA GLU A 26 -29.74 6.98 -4.01
C GLU A 26 -28.30 7.21 -3.50
N LYS A 27 -28.15 8.23 -2.68
CA LYS A 27 -26.87 8.72 -2.17
C LYS A 27 -26.27 7.69 -1.22
N THR A 28 -25.45 6.79 -1.73
CA THR A 28 -24.62 5.94 -0.86
C THR A 28 -23.55 6.83 -0.24
N THR A 29 -23.49 6.83 1.10
CA THR A 29 -22.60 7.72 1.84
C THR A 29 -21.34 7.04 2.35
N ASN A 30 -21.26 5.72 2.25
CA ASN A 30 -20.18 4.94 2.82
C ASN A 30 -19.68 3.91 1.81
N ARG A 31 -18.36 3.76 1.76
CA ARG A 31 -17.67 2.76 0.96
C ARG A 31 -16.71 1.99 1.85
N ILE A 32 -16.82 0.67 1.87
CA ILE A 32 -15.86 -0.23 2.50
C ILE A 32 -15.21 -1.10 1.44
N SER A 33 -13.95 -1.45 1.62
CA SER A 33 -13.31 -2.45 0.74
C SER A 33 -12.34 -3.34 1.49
N TRP A 34 -12.19 -4.54 0.97
CA TRP A 34 -11.11 -5.45 1.32
C TRP A 34 -10.28 -5.71 0.06
N GLU A 35 -8.98 -5.47 0.15
CA GLU A 35 -8.04 -5.51 -0.95
C GLU A 35 -6.90 -6.48 -0.68
N GLY A 36 -6.55 -7.25 -1.69
CA GLY A 36 -5.30 -7.98 -1.80
C GLY A 36 -4.44 -7.37 -2.90
N ALA A 37 -3.13 -7.29 -2.68
CA ALA A 37 -2.18 -6.79 -3.65
C ALA A 37 -0.92 -7.65 -3.66
N ILE A 38 -0.28 -7.73 -4.83
CA ILE A 38 0.96 -8.49 -5.01
C ILE A 38 1.91 -7.72 -5.94
N SER A 39 3.20 -7.78 -5.60
CA SER A 39 4.32 -7.32 -6.42
C SER A 39 5.34 -8.46 -6.59
N GLY A 40 6.47 -8.18 -7.26
CA GLY A 40 7.63 -9.08 -7.26
C GLY A 40 8.22 -9.29 -5.87
N ASP A 41 8.17 -8.26 -5.01
CA ASP A 41 8.93 -8.19 -3.77
C ASP A 41 8.07 -8.31 -2.51
N ALA A 42 6.74 -8.13 -2.64
CA ALA A 42 5.84 -8.09 -1.49
C ALA A 42 4.41 -8.54 -1.83
N TRP A 43 3.68 -8.96 -0.79
CA TRP A 43 2.22 -9.04 -0.83
C TRP A 43 1.61 -8.15 0.25
N ARG A 44 0.40 -7.68 0.01
CA ARG A 44 -0.31 -6.76 0.89
C ARG A 44 -1.78 -7.16 1.04
N THR A 45 -2.32 -6.96 2.24
CA THR A 45 -3.75 -7.00 2.48
C THR A 45 -4.18 -5.73 3.21
N GLU A 46 -5.35 -5.22 2.85
CA GLU A 46 -5.83 -3.92 3.31
C GLU A 46 -7.34 -3.92 3.47
N PHE A 47 -7.81 -3.28 4.52
CA PHE A 47 -9.21 -2.93 4.73
C PHE A 47 -9.35 -1.41 4.69
N SER A 48 -10.28 -0.88 3.89
CA SER A 48 -10.50 0.55 3.77
C SER A 48 -11.94 0.97 4.07
N TYR A 49 -12.06 2.21 4.53
CA TYR A 49 -13.33 2.90 4.71
C TYR A 49 -13.20 4.32 4.14
N HIS A 50 -14.20 4.71 3.31
CA HIS A 50 -14.32 6.07 2.80
C HIS A 50 -15.74 6.57 3.00
N TYR A 51 -15.84 7.79 3.53
CA TYR A 51 -17.08 8.55 3.54
C TYR A 51 -17.23 9.27 2.20
N MET A 52 -18.25 8.93 1.46
CA MET A 52 -18.51 9.47 0.12
C MET A 52 -19.30 10.76 0.23
N LEU A 53 -18.72 11.87 -0.19
CA LEU A 53 -19.38 13.17 -0.26
C LEU A 53 -20.30 13.28 -1.48
N SER A 54 -20.00 12.50 -2.51
CA SER A 54 -20.80 12.33 -3.72
C SER A 54 -20.61 10.91 -4.26
N PRO A 55 -21.39 10.47 -5.24
CA PRO A 55 -21.12 9.17 -5.90
C PRO A 55 -19.73 9.06 -6.52
N TYR A 56 -19.02 10.17 -6.70
CA TYR A 56 -17.77 10.24 -7.45
C TYR A 56 -16.53 10.54 -6.60
N TYR A 57 -16.68 11.01 -5.38
CA TYR A 57 -15.52 11.27 -4.52
C TYR A 57 -15.86 11.17 -3.05
N GLY A 58 -14.86 10.71 -2.30
CA GLY A 58 -14.92 10.58 -0.86
C GLY A 58 -13.54 10.71 -0.24
N PHE A 59 -13.51 10.76 1.07
CA PHE A 59 -12.29 10.76 1.85
C PHE A 59 -12.35 9.70 2.94
N GLY A 60 -11.21 9.18 3.29
CA GLY A 60 -11.13 8.12 4.30
C GLY A 60 -9.72 7.61 4.44
N GLY A 61 -9.60 6.32 4.56
CA GLY A 61 -8.32 5.68 4.67
C GLY A 61 -8.45 4.18 4.87
N SER A 62 -7.30 3.57 4.99
CA SER A 62 -7.18 2.14 5.16
C SER A 62 -6.21 1.77 6.28
N ILE A 63 -6.35 0.56 6.77
CA ILE A 63 -5.38 -0.14 7.59
C ILE A 63 -4.98 -1.41 6.87
N GLY A 64 -3.68 -1.68 6.82
CA GLY A 64 -3.18 -2.84 6.11
C GLY A 64 -1.89 -3.39 6.68
N ARG A 65 -1.53 -4.56 6.16
CA ARG A 65 -0.26 -5.22 6.40
C ARG A 65 0.41 -5.49 5.06
N ILE A 66 1.69 -5.19 4.98
CA ILE A 66 2.56 -5.55 3.88
C ILE A 66 3.67 -6.47 4.37
N GLN A 67 4.01 -7.49 3.60
CA GLN A 67 5.05 -8.45 3.91
C GLN A 67 5.92 -8.70 2.69
N GLY A 68 7.24 -8.68 2.89
CA GLY A 68 8.23 -9.05 1.88
C GLY A 68 8.14 -10.50 1.47
N LEU A 69 8.51 -10.79 0.24
CA LEU A 69 8.62 -12.15 -0.31
C LEU A 69 10.05 -12.65 -0.30
N GLU A 70 11.03 -11.75 -0.30
CA GLU A 70 12.45 -12.12 -0.28
C GLU A 70 12.94 -12.42 1.13
N ASP A 71 13.68 -13.50 1.27
CA ASP A 71 14.29 -13.94 2.53
C ASP A 71 15.64 -13.23 2.71
N PHE A 72 15.81 -12.56 3.84
CA PHE A 72 17.07 -12.01 4.27
C PHE A 72 17.74 -13.00 5.24
N THR A 73 18.72 -13.74 4.77
CA THR A 73 19.33 -14.85 5.53
C THR A 73 20.48 -14.42 6.43
N GLY A 74 20.95 -13.18 6.36
CA GLY A 74 22.06 -12.67 7.17
C GLY A 74 23.32 -12.39 6.36
N GLY A 75 24.49 -12.54 6.99
CA GLY A 75 25.79 -12.27 6.39
C GLY A 75 26.88 -13.17 6.95
N ASP A 76 28.13 -12.82 6.69
CA ASP A 76 29.28 -13.59 7.16
C ASP A 76 29.30 -13.70 8.70
N GLY A 77 29.23 -14.93 9.21
CA GLY A 77 29.32 -15.25 10.64
C GLY A 77 28.00 -15.07 11.43
N TRP A 78 26.85 -14.87 10.79
CA TRP A 78 25.54 -14.83 11.44
C TRP A 78 24.42 -15.23 10.49
N LEU A 79 23.38 -15.87 11.02
CA LEU A 79 22.24 -16.39 10.27
C LEU A 79 20.94 -15.86 10.89
N VAL A 80 20.06 -15.30 10.07
CA VAL A 80 18.75 -14.78 10.51
C VAL A 80 17.76 -15.92 10.71
N ASP A 81 17.03 -15.89 11.84
CA ASP A 81 15.96 -16.85 12.14
C ASP A 81 14.85 -16.78 11.09
N GLU A 82 14.25 -17.91 10.74
CA GLU A 82 13.22 -18.03 9.71
C GLU A 82 12.08 -17.01 9.90
N ASP A 83 11.64 -16.80 11.15
CA ASP A 83 10.55 -15.86 11.49
C ASP A 83 10.93 -14.38 11.27
N SER A 84 12.23 -14.08 11.17
CA SER A 84 12.78 -12.75 11.02
C SER A 84 13.30 -12.44 9.61
N GLN A 85 13.31 -13.44 8.71
CA GLN A 85 13.86 -13.28 7.35
C GLN A 85 13.07 -12.28 6.53
N ARG A 86 11.74 -12.28 6.62
CA ARG A 86 10.85 -11.43 5.81
C ARG A 86 10.41 -10.19 6.55
N PRO A 87 10.63 -8.98 5.99
CA PRO A 87 10.12 -7.74 6.58
C PRO A 87 8.58 -7.73 6.56
N SER A 88 7.99 -7.22 7.63
CA SER A 88 6.54 -7.08 7.74
C SER A 88 6.17 -5.77 8.45
N HIS A 89 5.30 -4.97 7.82
CA HIS A 89 4.89 -3.67 8.35
C HIS A 89 3.37 -3.55 8.39
N LEU A 90 2.87 -3.02 9.51
CA LEU A 90 1.52 -2.48 9.60
C LEU A 90 1.55 -1.01 9.16
N TYR A 91 0.50 -0.56 8.48
CA TYR A 91 0.39 0.82 8.03
C TYR A 91 -1.05 1.33 8.13
N LEU A 92 -1.15 2.66 8.17
CA LEU A 92 -2.37 3.42 7.94
C LEU A 92 -2.21 4.20 6.63
N SER A 93 -3.27 4.29 5.83
CA SER A 93 -3.20 5.03 4.56
C SER A 93 -4.39 5.97 4.43
N PRO A 94 -4.31 7.22 4.95
CA PRO A 94 -5.29 8.24 4.63
C PRO A 94 -5.28 8.52 3.13
N SER A 95 -6.46 8.57 2.51
CA SER A 95 -6.61 8.72 1.06
C SER A 95 -7.88 9.46 0.67
N ILE A 96 -7.89 9.95 -0.57
CA ILE A 96 -9.07 10.47 -1.25
C ILE A 96 -9.46 9.45 -2.32
N HIS A 97 -10.70 8.99 -2.29
CA HIS A 97 -11.24 8.11 -3.31
C HIS A 97 -11.96 8.91 -4.38
N LEU A 98 -11.62 8.65 -5.64
CA LEU A 98 -12.20 9.27 -6.83
C LEU A 98 -12.77 8.18 -7.73
N ASP A 99 -14.07 8.23 -8.02
CA ASP A 99 -14.74 7.35 -8.96
C ASP A 99 -15.16 8.15 -10.21
N LEU A 100 -14.89 7.61 -11.38
CA LEU A 100 -15.46 8.11 -12.61
C LEU A 100 -16.75 7.35 -12.95
N PRO A 101 -17.73 8.02 -13.56
CA PRO A 101 -18.95 7.35 -14.01
C PRO A 101 -18.66 6.13 -14.88
N SER A 102 -19.57 5.15 -14.89
CA SER A 102 -19.42 3.96 -15.73
C SER A 102 -19.25 4.36 -17.20
N ILE A 103 -18.09 4.07 -17.76
CA ILE A 103 -17.73 4.37 -19.16
C ILE A 103 -18.41 3.37 -20.09
N VAL A 104 -18.54 2.12 -19.64
CA VAL A 104 -19.13 1.00 -20.40
C VAL A 104 -20.16 0.30 -19.55
N LYS A 105 -21.35 0.03 -20.13
CA LYS A 105 -22.40 -0.80 -19.52
C LYS A 105 -22.64 -2.03 -20.39
N ILE A 106 -22.51 -3.22 -19.81
CA ILE A 106 -22.79 -4.50 -20.45
C ILE A 106 -23.91 -5.19 -19.66
N GLY A 107 -25.13 -5.04 -20.14
CA GLY A 107 -26.32 -5.50 -19.41
C GLY A 107 -26.48 -4.77 -18.08
N LYS A 108 -26.37 -5.47 -16.96
CA LYS A 108 -26.43 -4.92 -15.60
C LYS A 108 -25.05 -4.55 -15.01
N ILE A 109 -23.96 -4.86 -15.72
CA ILE A 109 -22.60 -4.62 -15.25
C ILE A 109 -22.13 -3.27 -15.78
N GLY A 110 -21.72 -2.39 -14.88
CA GLY A 110 -21.07 -1.10 -15.19
C GLY A 110 -19.56 -1.20 -15.01
N ILE A 111 -18.79 -0.67 -15.94
CA ILE A 111 -17.32 -0.58 -15.82
C ILE A 111 -16.93 0.88 -15.80
N GLY A 112 -16.28 1.31 -14.73
CA GLY A 112 -15.77 2.67 -14.52
C GLY A 112 -14.27 2.66 -14.24
N LEU A 113 -13.73 3.83 -13.98
CA LEU A 113 -12.34 4.02 -13.53
C LEU A 113 -12.36 4.57 -12.11
N TYR A 114 -11.32 4.27 -11.34
CA TYR A 114 -11.09 4.90 -10.06
C TYR A 114 -9.64 5.37 -9.91
N ALA A 115 -9.44 6.32 -9.02
CA ALA A 115 -8.12 6.72 -8.54
C ALA A 115 -8.20 7.01 -7.04
N GLU A 116 -7.14 6.64 -6.32
CA GLU A 116 -7.06 6.81 -4.87
C GLU A 116 -5.66 7.28 -4.48
N PRO A 117 -5.38 8.61 -4.60
CA PRO A 117 -4.17 9.20 -4.07
C PRO A 117 -4.22 9.27 -2.54
N GLY A 118 -3.10 8.98 -1.89
CA GLY A 118 -2.99 8.97 -0.44
C GLY A 118 -1.54 8.95 0.06
N LEU A 119 -1.41 8.73 1.36
CA LEU A 119 -0.14 8.54 2.04
C LEU A 119 -0.16 7.19 2.74
N MET A 120 0.94 6.46 2.70
CA MET A 120 1.15 5.27 3.52
C MET A 120 1.99 5.68 4.73
N LEU A 121 1.44 5.51 5.93
CA LEU A 121 2.07 5.84 7.21
C LEU A 121 2.41 4.55 7.94
N THR A 122 3.68 4.29 8.20
CA THR A 122 4.17 3.08 8.87
C THR A 122 4.79 3.43 10.21
N ILE A 123 4.86 2.44 11.10
CA ILE A 123 5.66 2.53 12.31
C ILE A 123 7.05 1.99 11.97
N PRO A 124 8.11 2.83 11.96
CA PRO A 124 9.44 2.40 11.59
C PRO A 124 10.10 1.64 12.74
N TYR A 125 9.56 0.47 13.07
CA TYR A 125 10.12 -0.44 14.07
C TYR A 125 10.20 -1.84 13.49
N GLU A 126 11.38 -2.43 13.62
CA GLU A 126 11.59 -3.83 13.27
C GLU A 126 12.66 -4.45 14.17
N ARG A 127 12.49 -5.73 14.46
CA ARG A 127 13.45 -6.54 15.20
C ARG A 127 13.78 -7.77 14.38
N ILE A 128 15.05 -8.08 14.25
CA ILE A 128 15.57 -9.29 13.59
C ILE A 128 16.28 -10.14 14.64
N ASN A 129 15.85 -11.37 14.80
CA ASN A 129 16.54 -12.37 15.61
C ASN A 129 17.51 -13.15 14.71
N PHE A 130 18.66 -13.51 15.24
CA PHE A 130 19.70 -14.23 14.48
C PHE A 130 20.64 -15.00 15.40
N GLU A 131 21.23 -16.07 14.89
CA GLU A 131 22.32 -16.80 15.52
C GLU A 131 23.67 -16.21 15.12
N ASP A 132 24.52 -15.93 16.10
CA ASP A 132 25.89 -15.46 15.90
C ASP A 132 26.84 -16.65 15.85
N HIS A 133 27.36 -16.94 14.66
CA HIS A 133 28.32 -18.04 14.38
C HIS A 133 29.79 -17.59 14.43
N SER A 134 30.09 -16.39 14.89
CA SER A 134 31.45 -15.87 15.00
C SER A 134 32.30 -16.64 16.02
N MET A 135 31.65 -17.39 16.93
CA MET A 135 32.28 -18.25 17.90
C MET A 135 32.18 -19.73 17.47
N PRO A 136 33.23 -20.59 17.78
CA PRO A 136 33.16 -22.01 17.45
C PRO A 136 32.06 -22.72 18.25
N TYR A 137 31.37 -23.66 17.58
CA TYR A 137 30.40 -24.56 18.21
C TYR A 137 30.97 -25.19 19.51
N PRO A 138 30.20 -25.31 20.64
CA PRO A 138 28.75 -25.08 20.76
C PRO A 138 28.35 -23.70 21.32
N LYS A 139 29.13 -22.65 21.13
CA LYS A 139 28.90 -21.30 21.69
C LYS A 139 28.17 -20.37 20.71
N HIS A 140 27.27 -20.92 19.90
CA HIS A 140 26.38 -20.07 19.10
C HIS A 140 25.45 -19.33 20.06
N GLU A 141 25.29 -18.03 19.89
CA GLU A 141 24.45 -17.21 20.75
C GLU A 141 23.27 -16.63 19.92
N ASP A 142 22.06 -16.83 20.45
CA ASP A 142 20.88 -16.16 19.94
C ASP A 142 20.95 -14.67 20.28
N ARG A 143 20.94 -13.84 19.27
CA ARG A 143 21.02 -12.38 19.40
C ARG A 143 19.89 -11.73 18.64
N HIS A 144 19.72 -10.45 18.86
CA HIS A 144 18.80 -9.65 18.08
C HIS A 144 19.38 -8.28 17.74
N MET A 145 18.94 -7.73 16.63
CA MET A 145 19.12 -6.33 16.29
C MET A 145 17.75 -5.68 16.08
N SER A 146 17.60 -4.43 16.44
CA SER A 146 16.38 -3.66 16.25
C SER A 146 16.68 -2.26 15.80
N SER A 147 15.73 -1.65 15.09
CA SER A 147 15.81 -0.24 14.73
C SER A 147 14.44 0.41 14.82
N HIS A 148 14.45 1.70 15.15
CA HIS A 148 13.33 2.64 15.02
C HIS A 148 13.61 3.67 13.91
N GLY A 149 14.65 3.46 13.12
CA GLY A 149 15.03 4.35 12.02
C GLY A 149 14.24 4.06 10.75
N GLY A 150 14.35 4.99 9.81
CA GLY A 150 13.68 4.91 8.51
C GLY A 150 12.58 5.94 8.33
N ASN A 151 12.06 6.04 7.13
CA ASN A 151 10.92 6.91 6.84
C ASN A 151 9.64 6.29 7.38
N TRP A 152 8.73 7.14 7.85
CA TRP A 152 7.43 6.74 8.38
C TRP A 152 6.25 7.11 7.47
N ALA A 153 6.47 7.99 6.46
CA ALA A 153 5.46 8.46 5.54
C ALA A 153 5.93 8.34 4.09
N PHE A 154 5.08 7.81 3.24
CA PHE A 154 5.35 7.52 1.84
C PHE A 154 4.16 7.95 0.99
N PHE A 155 4.43 8.41 -0.23
CA PHE A 155 3.39 8.67 -1.21
C PHE A 155 2.81 7.34 -1.72
N ASN A 156 1.50 7.29 -1.87
CA ASN A 156 0.78 6.12 -2.36
C ASN A 156 -0.32 6.55 -3.33
N VAL A 157 -0.46 5.87 -4.46
CA VAL A 157 -1.53 6.11 -5.41
C VAL A 157 -1.99 4.81 -6.04
N LYS A 158 -3.30 4.58 -5.99
CA LYS A 158 -3.96 3.47 -6.68
C LYS A 158 -4.79 4.01 -7.84
N ALA A 159 -4.86 3.26 -8.92
CA ALA A 159 -5.77 3.55 -10.03
C ALA A 159 -6.15 2.25 -10.75
N GLY A 160 -7.35 2.19 -11.29
CA GLY A 160 -7.81 0.97 -11.94
C GLY A 160 -9.25 1.03 -12.44
N LEU A 161 -9.81 -0.15 -12.60
CA LEU A 161 -11.18 -0.38 -13.08
C LEU A 161 -12.09 -0.73 -11.91
N ASN A 162 -13.28 -0.12 -11.89
CA ASN A 162 -14.42 -0.51 -11.08
C ASN A 162 -15.39 -1.32 -11.91
N ILE A 163 -15.75 -2.52 -11.44
CA ILE A 163 -16.70 -3.43 -12.08
C ILE A 163 -17.92 -3.54 -11.16
N HIS A 164 -18.93 -2.70 -11.41
CA HIS A 164 -20.17 -2.66 -10.66
C HIS A 164 -21.07 -3.83 -11.09
N VAL A 165 -21.20 -4.84 -10.23
CA VAL A 165 -22.05 -6.02 -10.46
C VAL A 165 -23.45 -5.83 -9.87
N HIS A 166 -23.58 -4.99 -8.87
CA HIS A 166 -24.81 -4.60 -8.21
C HIS A 166 -24.71 -3.15 -7.71
N LYS A 167 -25.84 -2.49 -7.43
CA LYS A 167 -25.85 -1.10 -6.92
C LYS A 167 -24.97 -0.89 -5.68
N ASN A 168 -24.84 -1.93 -4.84
CA ASN A 168 -24.10 -1.88 -3.57
C ASN A 168 -22.82 -2.74 -3.58
N LEU A 169 -22.46 -3.37 -4.71
CA LEU A 169 -21.32 -4.27 -4.79
C LEU A 169 -20.49 -4.03 -6.05
N CYS A 170 -19.21 -3.86 -5.86
CA CYS A 170 -18.25 -3.64 -6.92
C CYS A 170 -16.99 -4.50 -6.68
N PHE A 171 -16.38 -4.97 -7.76
CA PHE A 171 -15.03 -5.50 -7.76
C PHE A 171 -14.10 -4.45 -8.37
N THR A 172 -12.89 -4.33 -7.85
CA THR A 172 -11.88 -3.49 -8.49
C THR A 172 -10.66 -4.30 -8.88
N VAL A 173 -10.07 -3.93 -10.00
CA VAL A 173 -8.75 -4.40 -10.43
C VAL A 173 -7.92 -3.19 -10.77
N GLY A 174 -6.75 -3.07 -10.19
CA GLY A 174 -5.95 -1.86 -10.34
C GLY A 174 -4.46 -2.08 -10.19
N TYR A 175 -3.80 -0.97 -10.19
CA TYR A 175 -2.38 -0.85 -10.01
C TYR A 175 -2.11 0.16 -8.88
N ASN A 176 -1.21 -0.20 -7.99
CA ASN A 176 -0.74 0.66 -6.91
C ASN A 176 0.73 1.01 -7.13
N PHE A 177 1.04 2.28 -6.98
CA PHE A 177 2.39 2.81 -6.90
C PHE A 177 2.61 3.42 -5.52
N SER A 178 3.70 3.03 -4.86
CA SER A 178 4.11 3.65 -3.60
C SER A 178 5.61 3.90 -3.58
N THR A 179 6.02 4.99 -2.94
CA THR A 179 7.44 5.27 -2.65
C THR A 179 7.96 4.49 -1.45
N PHE A 180 7.17 3.55 -0.93
CA PHE A 180 7.52 2.69 0.19
C PHE A 180 8.63 1.72 -0.20
N ASP A 181 9.71 1.70 0.59
CA ASP A 181 10.75 0.68 0.54
C ASP A 181 10.53 -0.28 1.71
N ILE A 182 10.25 -1.54 1.40
CA ILE A 182 9.93 -2.57 2.40
C ILE A 182 11.07 -2.81 3.39
N ASN A 183 12.30 -2.54 3.00
CA ASN A 183 13.49 -2.67 3.84
C ASN A 183 13.91 -1.36 4.52
N THR A 184 13.06 -0.31 4.51
CA THR A 184 13.41 1.04 4.98
C THR A 184 13.96 1.04 6.42
N THR A 185 13.39 0.23 7.32
CA THR A 185 13.84 0.11 8.72
C THR A 185 15.12 -0.73 8.82
N ARG A 186 15.21 -1.83 8.07
CA ARG A 186 16.39 -2.72 8.03
C ARG A 186 17.64 -1.99 7.56
N ARG A 187 17.53 -1.05 6.60
CA ARG A 187 18.66 -0.26 6.11
C ARG A 187 19.33 0.58 7.21
N THR A 188 18.64 0.87 8.29
CA THR A 188 19.19 1.61 9.43
C THR A 188 19.81 0.73 10.51
N MET A 189 19.69 -0.60 10.39
CA MET A 189 20.24 -1.55 11.35
C MET A 189 21.75 -1.71 11.22
N LYS A 190 22.39 -2.11 12.32
CA LYS A 190 23.83 -2.36 12.37
C LYS A 190 24.11 -3.64 13.14
N TYR A 191 24.99 -4.44 12.59
CA TYR A 191 25.60 -5.59 13.26
C TYR A 191 27.08 -5.30 13.51
N ASN A 192 27.54 -5.41 14.75
CA ASN A 192 28.92 -5.09 15.16
C ASN A 192 29.40 -3.72 14.65
N ASN A 193 28.56 -2.68 14.79
CA ASN A 193 28.77 -1.29 14.30
C ASN A 193 28.88 -1.15 12.77
N LYS A 194 28.68 -2.21 11.99
CA LYS A 194 28.65 -2.17 10.52
C LYS A 194 27.19 -2.15 10.03
N SER A 195 26.89 -1.28 9.05
CA SER A 195 25.56 -1.27 8.42
C SER A 195 25.29 -2.60 7.70
N ILE A 196 24.07 -3.13 7.85
CA ILE A 196 23.60 -4.28 7.07
C ILE A 196 23.01 -3.89 5.72
N GLU A 197 22.86 -2.59 5.43
CA GLU A 197 22.29 -2.08 4.18
C GLU A 197 22.92 -2.67 2.90
N PRO A 198 24.25 -2.89 2.80
CA PRO A 198 24.86 -3.50 1.62
C PRO A 198 24.44 -4.95 1.36
N LEU A 199 23.87 -5.64 2.35
CA LEU A 199 23.38 -7.02 2.26
C LEU A 199 21.91 -7.08 1.82
N LEU A 200 21.20 -5.94 1.84
CA LEU A 200 19.78 -5.86 1.46
C LEU A 200 19.60 -5.59 -0.03
N PRO A 201 18.47 -5.99 -0.61
CA PRO A 201 18.10 -5.62 -1.97
C PRO A 201 18.18 -4.10 -2.18
N LYS A 202 18.39 -3.67 -3.42
CA LYS A 202 18.41 -2.25 -3.75
C LYS A 202 17.08 -1.60 -3.35
N LYS A 203 17.16 -0.31 -3.00
CA LYS A 203 15.96 0.48 -2.72
C LYS A 203 15.14 0.63 -3.99
N GLU A 204 13.91 0.16 -3.96
CA GLU A 204 12.96 0.27 -5.06
C GLU A 204 11.61 0.80 -4.57
N ASN A 205 10.87 1.43 -5.48
CA ASN A 205 9.49 1.81 -5.24
C ASN A 205 8.59 0.58 -5.37
N LEU A 206 7.53 0.54 -4.60
CA LEU A 206 6.59 -0.56 -4.62
C LEU A 206 5.61 -0.41 -5.80
N HIS A 207 5.50 -1.46 -6.60
CA HIS A 207 4.61 -1.57 -7.76
C HIS A 207 3.77 -2.82 -7.62
N GLU A 208 2.45 -2.67 -7.41
CA GLU A 208 1.55 -3.78 -7.08
C GLU A 208 0.37 -3.86 -8.05
N ILE A 209 -0.05 -5.08 -8.36
CA ILE A 209 -1.38 -5.35 -8.92
C ILE A 209 -2.34 -5.55 -7.76
N THR A 210 -3.50 -4.90 -7.80
CA THR A 210 -4.50 -4.93 -6.72
C THR A 210 -5.81 -5.52 -7.20
N VAL A 211 -6.46 -6.26 -6.31
CA VAL A 211 -7.84 -6.74 -6.50
C VAL A 211 -8.62 -6.49 -5.22
N SER A 212 -9.80 -5.89 -5.31
CA SER A 212 -10.62 -5.69 -4.12
C SER A 212 -12.10 -5.97 -4.32
N LEU A 213 -12.75 -6.28 -3.22
CA LEU A 213 -14.18 -6.35 -3.07
C LEU A 213 -14.68 -5.09 -2.35
N VAL A 214 -15.65 -4.41 -2.93
CA VAL A 214 -16.14 -3.11 -2.46
C VAL A 214 -17.64 -3.17 -2.20
N GLY A 215 -18.04 -2.72 -1.02
CA GLY A 215 -19.43 -2.52 -0.62
C GLY A 215 -19.78 -1.04 -0.45
N TYR A 216 -20.97 -0.65 -0.88
CA TYR A 216 -21.55 0.69 -0.68
C TYR A 216 -22.81 0.61 0.18
N PHE A 217 -23.01 1.55 1.13
CA PHE A 217 -24.19 1.60 2.01
C PHE A 217 -24.47 3.00 2.57
#